data_c55440b6a378a84f89338e6fcbd96b8d
#
_entry.id   c55440b6a378a84f89338e6fcbd96b8d
#
_cell.length_a   1.000
_cell.length_b   1.000
_cell.length_c   1.000
_cell.angle_alpha   90.00
_cell.angle_beta   90.00
_cell.angle_gamma   90.00
#
_symmetry.space_group_name_H-M   'P 1'
#
loop_
_entity.id
_entity.type
_entity.pdbx_description
1 polymer ?
#
loop_
_entity_poly.entity_id
_entity_poly.type
_entity_poly.pdbx_seq_one_letter_code
_entity_poly.pdbx_strand_id
1 'polypeptide(L)'
;MNEALLQRLATLEGESAVRRLMARYMDLCDVPRAAIHLSQLAQLFTEDAIWEGLGTQTAKTFGQHRGREAVAAFVGGYLPPSDHFKLNLHYLTSESIVVDGKAAQGQWIMQQISTYADGRNELFGTRLNIDFRCVDGVWLIAHFRTQRLFNSELSA
;
A
#
# COMPACT_ATOMS: atom_id res chain seq x y z
N MET A 1 18.40 31.28 -5.60
CA MET A 1 18.39 29.96 -6.22
C MET A 1 17.43 29.98 -7.39
N ASN A 2 17.77 29.33 -8.49
CA ASN A 2 16.94 29.29 -9.71
C ASN A 2 15.63 28.55 -9.41
N GLU A 3 14.48 29.13 -9.78
CA GLU A 3 13.15 28.56 -9.58
C GLU A 3 13.00 27.16 -10.22
N ALA A 4 13.56 26.96 -11.42
CA ALA A 4 13.56 25.67 -12.08
C ALA A 4 14.31 24.58 -11.26
N LEU A 5 15.39 24.96 -10.60
CA LEU A 5 16.13 24.04 -9.73
C LEU A 5 15.34 23.69 -8.46
N LEU A 6 14.68 24.67 -7.86
CA LEU A 6 13.80 24.45 -6.71
C LEU A 6 12.65 23.53 -7.05
N GLN A 7 12.05 23.73 -8.22
CA GLN A 7 10.97 22.86 -8.69
C GLN A 7 11.44 21.42 -8.93
N ARG A 8 12.62 21.23 -9.52
CA ARG A 8 13.21 19.91 -9.71
C ARG A 8 13.53 19.23 -8.37
N LEU A 9 14.06 20.00 -7.42
CA LEU A 9 14.32 19.49 -6.06
C LEU A 9 13.03 19.05 -5.38
N ALA A 10 11.98 19.87 -5.41
CA ALA A 10 10.69 19.55 -4.83
C ALA A 10 10.09 18.28 -5.44
N THR A 11 10.23 18.08 -6.76
CA THR A 11 9.80 16.85 -7.44
C THR A 11 10.55 15.63 -6.92
N LEU A 12 11.88 15.69 -6.83
CA LEU A 12 12.71 14.60 -6.32
C LEU A 12 12.43 14.28 -4.84
N GLU A 13 12.22 15.32 -4.03
CA GLU A 13 11.83 15.15 -2.63
C GLU A 13 10.45 14.48 -2.52
N GLY A 14 9.50 14.86 -3.36
CA GLY A 14 8.17 14.24 -3.44
C GLY A 14 8.25 12.77 -3.83
N GLU A 15 9.02 12.42 -4.87
CA GLU A 15 9.25 11.03 -5.27
C GLU A 15 9.85 10.20 -4.12
N SER A 16 10.86 10.77 -3.44
CA SER A 16 11.50 10.12 -2.29
C SER A 16 10.52 9.92 -1.12
N ALA A 17 9.67 10.92 -0.84
CA ALA A 17 8.67 10.83 0.22
C ALA A 17 7.59 9.79 -0.08
N VAL A 18 7.09 9.73 -1.32
CA VAL A 18 6.12 8.72 -1.77
C VAL A 18 6.73 7.31 -1.65
N ARG A 19 7.97 7.13 -2.04
CA ARG A 19 8.67 5.84 -1.93
C ARG A 19 8.80 5.39 -0.47
N ARG A 20 9.19 6.30 0.44
CA ARG A 20 9.25 6.00 1.88
C ARG A 20 7.87 5.69 2.48
N LEU A 21 6.83 6.41 2.04
CA LEU A 21 5.46 6.18 2.48
C LEU A 21 4.99 4.77 2.10
N MET A 22 5.25 4.34 0.86
CA MET A 22 4.90 2.99 0.42
C MET A 22 5.70 1.92 1.14
N ALA A 23 6.99 2.13 1.37
CA ALA A 23 7.81 1.22 2.17
C ALA A 23 7.27 1.09 3.59
N ARG A 24 6.86 2.21 4.21
CA ARG A 24 6.26 2.21 5.55
C ARG A 24 4.92 1.46 5.58
N TYR A 25 4.07 1.66 4.56
CA TYR A 25 2.80 0.94 4.44
C TYR A 25 3.02 -0.57 4.36
N MET A 26 3.93 -1.02 3.51
CA MET A 26 4.25 -2.44 3.36
C MET A 26 4.86 -3.02 4.64
N ASP A 27 5.75 -2.30 5.29
CA ASP A 27 6.31 -2.70 6.59
C ASP A 27 5.22 -2.93 7.64
N LEU A 28 4.22 -2.05 7.73
CA LEU A 28 3.09 -2.21 8.64
C LEU A 28 2.20 -3.40 8.28
N CYS A 29 2.12 -3.77 7.00
CA CYS A 29 1.31 -4.89 6.52
C CYS A 29 2.04 -6.24 6.61
N ASP A 30 3.37 -6.24 6.77
CA ASP A 30 4.15 -7.48 6.88
C ASP A 30 3.91 -8.19 8.22
N VAL A 31 3.87 -9.51 8.14
CA VAL A 31 3.74 -10.43 9.29
C VAL A 31 4.88 -11.45 9.20
N PRO A 32 5.58 -11.83 10.29
CA PRO A 32 5.25 -11.59 11.70
C PRO A 32 5.60 -10.18 12.18
N ARG A 33 4.79 -9.70 13.11
CA ARG A 33 5.02 -8.44 13.81
C ARG A 33 4.20 -8.37 15.10
N ALA A 34 4.57 -7.46 15.99
CA ALA A 34 3.73 -7.10 17.14
C ALA A 34 2.44 -6.41 16.66
N ALA A 35 1.37 -6.51 17.43
CA ALA A 35 0.14 -5.77 17.19
C ALA A 35 0.44 -4.24 17.11
N ILE A 36 -0.25 -3.56 16.21
CA ILE A 36 -0.13 -2.10 16.04
C ILE A 36 -1.45 -1.42 16.42
N HIS A 37 -1.38 -0.13 16.72
CA HIS A 37 -2.57 0.71 16.77
C HIS A 37 -3.03 1.03 15.34
N LEU A 38 -4.34 0.97 15.09
CA LEU A 38 -4.91 1.29 13.76
C LEU A 38 -4.57 2.72 13.31
N SER A 39 -4.33 3.64 14.26
CA SER A 39 -3.86 4.99 13.96
C SER A 39 -2.53 5.00 13.19
N GLN A 40 -1.67 4.01 13.35
CA GLN A 40 -0.41 3.91 12.59
C GLN A 40 -0.67 3.68 11.08
N LEU A 41 -1.72 2.94 10.74
CA LEU A 41 -2.20 2.80 9.37
C LEU A 41 -2.97 4.04 8.91
N ALA A 42 -3.93 4.50 9.72
CA ALA A 42 -4.77 5.65 9.37
C ALA A 42 -3.96 6.90 9.02
N GLN A 43 -2.86 7.16 9.73
CA GLN A 43 -1.97 8.30 9.49
C GLN A 43 -1.31 8.30 8.11
N LEU A 44 -1.25 7.17 7.41
CA LEU A 44 -0.66 7.07 6.07
C LEU A 44 -1.62 7.52 4.97
N PHE A 45 -2.90 7.70 5.31
CA PHE A 45 -3.98 7.96 4.37
C PHE A 45 -4.58 9.36 4.55
N THR A 46 -5.07 9.94 3.45
CA THR A 46 -5.90 11.16 3.53
C THR A 46 -7.22 10.85 4.24
N GLU A 47 -7.87 11.87 4.80
CA GLU A 47 -9.14 11.69 5.52
C GLU A 47 -10.22 11.02 4.67
N ASP A 48 -10.26 11.36 3.37
CA ASP A 48 -11.20 10.86 2.37
C ASP A 48 -10.65 9.70 1.53
N ALA A 49 -9.58 9.05 1.96
CA ALA A 49 -8.92 8.00 1.21
C ALA A 49 -9.86 6.88 0.77
N ILE A 50 -9.55 6.29 -0.37
CA ILE A 50 -10.22 5.09 -0.89
C ILE A 50 -9.19 3.97 -1.00
N TRP A 51 -9.57 2.78 -0.56
CA TRP A 51 -8.82 1.55 -0.78
C TRP A 51 -9.75 0.54 -1.46
N GLU A 52 -9.35 0.00 -2.62
CA GLU A 52 -10.21 -0.91 -3.35
C GLU A 52 -9.44 -1.98 -4.14
N GLY A 53 -10.10 -3.12 -4.32
CA GLY A 53 -9.70 -4.14 -5.27
C GLY A 53 -10.30 -3.87 -6.65
N LEU A 54 -9.48 -4.01 -7.70
CA LEU A 54 -9.90 -3.90 -9.09
C LEU A 54 -9.91 -5.27 -9.79
N GLY A 55 -10.68 -5.38 -10.87
CA GLY A 55 -10.89 -6.63 -11.58
C GLY A 55 -11.90 -7.52 -10.86
N THR A 56 -12.51 -8.45 -11.59
CA THR A 56 -13.66 -9.21 -11.10
C THR A 56 -13.38 -9.95 -9.80
N GLN A 57 -12.27 -10.66 -9.70
CA GLN A 57 -11.94 -11.47 -8.53
C GLN A 57 -11.48 -10.61 -7.35
N THR A 58 -10.59 -9.67 -7.58
CA THR A 58 -10.00 -8.82 -6.52
C THR A 58 -11.06 -7.88 -5.94
N ALA A 59 -11.91 -7.31 -6.79
CA ALA A 59 -13.02 -6.46 -6.34
C ALA A 59 -14.02 -7.26 -5.48
N LYS A 60 -14.32 -8.49 -5.86
CA LYS A 60 -15.21 -9.37 -5.09
C LYS A 60 -14.62 -9.74 -3.73
N THR A 61 -13.29 -9.95 -3.67
CA THR A 61 -12.59 -10.35 -2.43
C THR A 61 -12.47 -9.20 -1.45
N PHE A 62 -12.07 -8.01 -1.91
CA PHE A 62 -11.70 -6.89 -1.06
C PHE A 62 -12.74 -5.76 -1.03
N GLY A 63 -13.52 -5.57 -2.10
CA GLY A 63 -14.48 -4.49 -2.20
C GLY A 63 -13.83 -3.11 -2.21
N GLN A 64 -14.52 -2.13 -1.65
CA GLN A 64 -14.08 -0.75 -1.56
C GLN A 64 -14.32 -0.21 -0.15
N HIS A 65 -13.31 0.48 0.40
CA HIS A 65 -13.33 1.08 1.73
C HIS A 65 -13.05 2.58 1.60
N ARG A 66 -13.86 3.42 2.24
CA ARG A 66 -13.80 4.87 2.14
C ARG A 66 -13.58 5.52 3.50
N GLY A 67 -12.65 6.46 3.52
CA GLY A 67 -12.20 7.16 4.72
C GLY A 67 -11.06 6.41 5.43
N ARG A 68 -10.11 7.17 5.97
CA ARG A 68 -8.88 6.60 6.58
C ARG A 68 -9.16 5.60 7.68
N GLU A 69 -10.19 5.84 8.49
CA GLU A 69 -10.54 4.96 9.61
C GLU A 69 -11.07 3.61 9.11
N ALA A 70 -11.95 3.63 8.11
CA ALA A 70 -12.48 2.41 7.49
C ALA A 70 -11.38 1.62 6.76
N VAL A 71 -10.47 2.32 6.08
CA VAL A 71 -9.31 1.70 5.41
C VAL A 71 -8.39 1.04 6.45
N ALA A 72 -8.05 1.76 7.52
CA ALA A 72 -7.20 1.23 8.59
C ALA A 72 -7.84 0.01 9.28
N ALA A 73 -9.14 0.04 9.55
CA ALA A 73 -9.86 -1.08 10.13
C ALA A 73 -9.86 -2.31 9.19
N PHE A 74 -10.06 -2.11 7.90
CA PHE A 74 -10.04 -3.18 6.91
C PHE A 74 -8.65 -3.83 6.81
N VAL A 75 -7.61 -3.04 6.57
CA VAL A 75 -6.23 -3.55 6.45
C VAL A 75 -5.77 -4.17 7.77
N GLY A 76 -6.04 -3.50 8.89
CA GLY A 76 -5.67 -3.96 10.23
C GLY A 76 -6.34 -5.26 10.63
N GLY A 77 -7.48 -5.60 10.02
CA GLY A 77 -8.17 -6.88 10.25
C GLY A 77 -7.36 -8.11 9.83
N TYR A 78 -6.37 -7.95 8.96
CA TYR A 78 -5.45 -9.03 8.56
C TYR A 78 -4.19 -9.12 9.46
N LEU A 79 -3.97 -8.15 10.33
CA LEU A 79 -2.77 -8.05 11.16
C LEU A 79 -3.01 -8.60 12.57
N PRO A 80 -1.94 -8.93 13.33
CA PRO A 80 -2.10 -9.34 14.72
C PRO A 80 -2.94 -8.33 15.53
N PRO A 81 -3.86 -8.80 16.42
CA PRO A 81 -3.95 -10.17 16.93
C PRO A 81 -4.67 -11.19 16.05
N SER A 82 -5.10 -10.83 14.82
CA SER A 82 -5.60 -11.83 13.87
C SER A 82 -4.51 -12.85 13.55
N ASP A 83 -4.90 -14.11 13.44
CA ASP A 83 -4.03 -15.24 13.08
C ASP A 83 -4.18 -15.65 11.60
N HIS A 84 -4.74 -14.77 10.76
CA HIS A 84 -4.96 -15.04 9.33
C HIS A 84 -3.67 -15.45 8.63
N PHE A 85 -2.57 -14.72 8.89
CA PHE A 85 -1.24 -15.04 8.37
C PHE A 85 -0.28 -15.43 9.49
N LYS A 86 0.51 -16.48 9.26
CA LYS A 86 1.75 -16.75 10.01
C LYS A 86 2.91 -15.94 9.45
N LEU A 87 2.93 -15.78 8.13
CA LEU A 87 3.88 -14.95 7.38
C LEU A 87 3.14 -14.26 6.25
N ASN A 88 3.44 -12.99 6.05
CA ASN A 88 2.96 -12.24 4.90
C ASN A 88 3.99 -11.17 4.57
N LEU A 89 4.66 -11.29 3.43
CA LEU A 89 5.71 -10.39 3.01
C LEU A 89 5.35 -9.75 1.67
N HIS A 90 5.55 -8.45 1.58
CA HIS A 90 5.23 -7.65 0.40
C HIS A 90 6.52 -7.08 -0.20
N TYR A 91 6.75 -7.35 -1.48
CA TYR A 91 7.90 -6.86 -2.24
C TYR A 91 7.40 -5.91 -3.34
N LEU A 92 7.85 -4.67 -3.31
CA LEU A 92 7.53 -3.69 -4.36
C LEU A 92 8.59 -3.74 -5.46
N THR A 93 8.14 -3.91 -6.70
CA THR A 93 9.01 -3.97 -7.88
C THR A 93 8.46 -3.11 -9.00
N SER A 94 9.27 -2.87 -10.04
CA SER A 94 8.89 -2.17 -11.28
C SER A 94 8.25 -0.80 -11.01
N GLU A 95 8.89 -0.04 -10.14
CA GLU A 95 8.40 1.24 -9.66
C GLU A 95 8.31 2.31 -10.75
N SER A 96 7.20 3.02 -10.79
CA SER A 96 7.04 4.26 -11.54
C SER A 96 6.30 5.28 -10.68
N ILE A 97 6.95 6.40 -10.37
CA ILE A 97 6.38 7.49 -9.57
C ILE A 97 6.43 8.77 -10.38
N VAL A 98 5.31 9.46 -10.50
CA VAL A 98 5.21 10.77 -11.15
C VAL A 98 4.63 11.75 -10.15
N VAL A 99 5.38 12.83 -9.89
CA VAL A 99 4.97 13.92 -9.00
C VAL A 99 4.62 15.15 -9.82
N ASP A 100 3.47 15.72 -9.57
CA ASP A 100 2.99 16.98 -10.15
C ASP A 100 2.47 17.89 -9.03
N GLY A 101 3.29 18.84 -8.60
CA GLY A 101 2.98 19.74 -7.49
C GLY A 101 2.71 18.98 -6.19
N LYS A 102 1.48 19.05 -5.69
CA LYS A 102 1.02 18.40 -4.46
C LYS A 102 0.29 17.07 -4.71
N ALA A 103 0.29 16.59 -5.95
CA ALA A 103 -0.29 15.30 -6.34
C ALA A 103 0.81 14.38 -6.87
N ALA A 104 0.64 13.10 -6.69
CA ALA A 104 1.51 12.10 -7.29
C ALA A 104 0.73 10.84 -7.63
N GLN A 105 1.25 10.09 -8.59
CA GLN A 105 0.78 8.76 -8.94
C GLN A 105 1.96 7.79 -8.91
N GLY A 106 1.72 6.61 -8.34
CA GLY A 106 2.69 5.54 -8.31
C GLY A 106 2.12 4.25 -8.84
N GLN A 107 2.96 3.48 -9.53
CA GLN A 107 2.65 2.13 -10.00
C GLN A 107 3.74 1.19 -9.57
N TRP A 108 3.33 -0.02 -9.18
CA TRP A 108 4.23 -1.12 -8.83
C TRP A 108 3.66 -2.45 -9.29
N ILE A 109 4.54 -3.40 -9.54
CA ILE A 109 4.17 -4.81 -9.46
C ILE A 109 4.61 -5.27 -8.07
N MET A 110 3.65 -5.69 -7.26
CA MET A 110 3.89 -6.20 -5.92
C MET A 110 3.91 -7.72 -5.95
N GLN A 111 4.97 -8.30 -5.43
CA GLN A 111 5.02 -9.72 -5.12
C GLN A 111 4.70 -9.91 -3.63
N GLN A 112 3.83 -10.87 -3.34
CA GLN A 112 3.44 -11.19 -1.98
C GLN A 112 3.62 -12.68 -1.73
N ILE A 113 4.26 -13.03 -0.62
CA ILE A 113 4.42 -14.40 -0.16
C ILE A 113 3.66 -14.54 1.15
N SER A 114 2.72 -15.48 1.19
CA SER A 114 1.87 -15.69 2.35
C SER A 114 1.94 -17.12 2.84
N THR A 115 2.06 -17.29 4.17
CA THR A 115 1.80 -18.55 4.85
C THR A 115 0.61 -18.34 5.78
N TYR A 116 -0.45 -19.13 5.57
CA TYR A 116 -1.69 -19.05 6.35
C TYR A 116 -1.59 -19.85 7.66
N ALA A 117 -2.58 -19.65 8.54
CA ALA A 117 -2.66 -20.37 9.82
C ALA A 117 -2.72 -21.90 9.64
N ASP A 118 -3.33 -22.39 8.55
CA ASP A 118 -3.41 -23.81 8.21
C ASP A 118 -2.12 -24.39 7.60
N GLY A 119 -1.11 -23.57 7.37
CA GLY A 119 0.21 -23.96 6.83
C GLY A 119 0.30 -23.88 5.29
N ARG A 120 -0.78 -23.54 4.57
CA ARG A 120 -0.70 -23.33 3.12
C ARG A 120 0.21 -22.14 2.82
N ASN A 121 0.96 -22.24 1.73
CA ASN A 121 1.79 -21.17 1.20
C ASN A 121 1.27 -20.70 -0.14
N GLU A 122 1.29 -19.42 -0.38
CA GLU A 122 0.80 -18.84 -1.62
C GLU A 122 1.68 -17.68 -2.09
N LEU A 123 1.91 -17.61 -3.40
CA LEU A 123 2.62 -16.52 -4.08
C LEU A 123 1.61 -15.72 -4.88
N PHE A 124 1.65 -14.40 -4.73
CA PHE A 124 0.83 -13.47 -5.52
C PHE A 124 1.71 -12.53 -6.34
N GLY A 125 1.24 -12.21 -7.54
CA GLY A 125 1.68 -11.06 -8.32
C GLY A 125 0.51 -10.10 -8.48
N THR A 126 0.69 -8.85 -8.09
CA THR A 126 -0.37 -7.86 -7.98
C THR A 126 0.07 -6.54 -8.60
N ARG A 127 -0.81 -5.90 -9.35
CA ARG A 127 -0.59 -4.52 -9.82
C ARG A 127 -1.15 -3.54 -8.81
N LEU A 128 -0.35 -2.55 -8.45
CA LEU A 128 -0.76 -1.42 -7.64
C LEU A 128 -0.78 -0.15 -8.50
N ASN A 129 -1.89 0.61 -8.40
CA ASN A 129 -2.02 1.96 -8.94
C ASN A 129 -2.51 2.86 -7.82
N ILE A 130 -1.68 3.80 -7.41
CA ILE A 130 -1.91 4.55 -6.18
C ILE A 130 -1.80 6.05 -6.46
N ASP A 131 -2.80 6.81 -6.01
CA ASP A 131 -2.77 8.26 -6.00
C ASP A 131 -2.35 8.76 -4.62
N PHE A 132 -1.54 9.81 -4.60
CA PHE A 132 -1.03 10.44 -3.39
C PHE A 132 -1.34 11.93 -3.40
N ARG A 133 -1.50 12.52 -2.22
CA ARG A 133 -1.60 13.97 -2.02
C ARG A 133 -0.65 14.43 -0.93
N CYS A 134 -0.05 15.59 -1.15
CA CYS A 134 0.72 16.31 -0.13
C CYS A 134 -0.24 17.25 0.62
N VAL A 135 -0.50 16.95 1.89
CA VAL A 135 -1.37 17.72 2.77
C VAL A 135 -0.53 18.30 3.89
N ASP A 136 -0.47 19.64 3.97
CA ASP A 136 0.33 20.35 4.97
C ASP A 136 1.80 19.88 5.01
N GLY A 137 2.39 19.66 3.83
CA GLY A 137 3.77 19.22 3.67
C GLY A 137 4.01 17.72 3.86
N VAL A 138 2.97 16.94 4.13
CA VAL A 138 3.05 15.48 4.34
C VAL A 138 2.39 14.74 3.19
N TRP A 139 3.13 13.83 2.56
CA TRP A 139 2.59 12.96 1.53
C TRP A 139 1.78 11.82 2.14
N LEU A 140 0.55 11.63 1.63
CA LEU A 140 -0.41 10.64 2.11
C LEU A 140 -1.01 9.87 0.93
N ILE A 141 -1.43 8.63 1.19
CA ILE A 141 -2.16 7.81 0.22
C ILE A 141 -3.59 8.32 0.11
N ALA A 142 -4.00 8.70 -1.09
CA ALA A 142 -5.36 9.20 -1.36
C ALA A 142 -6.26 8.12 -2.00
N HIS A 143 -5.72 7.29 -2.88
CA HIS A 143 -6.48 6.22 -3.51
C HIS A 143 -5.57 5.01 -3.77
N PHE A 144 -5.82 3.94 -3.07
CA PHE A 144 -5.08 2.68 -3.21
C PHE A 144 -5.90 1.72 -4.06
N ARG A 145 -5.39 1.32 -5.22
CA ARG A 145 -6.01 0.35 -6.11
C ARG A 145 -5.09 -0.85 -6.25
N THR A 146 -5.64 -2.02 -6.02
CA THR A 146 -4.91 -3.29 -6.13
C THR A 146 -5.64 -4.25 -7.07
N GLN A 147 -4.90 -4.92 -7.95
CA GLN A 147 -5.44 -5.90 -8.86
C GLN A 147 -4.55 -7.15 -8.88
N ARG A 148 -5.10 -8.27 -8.48
CA ARG A 148 -4.38 -9.54 -8.57
C ARG A 148 -4.22 -9.94 -10.04
N LEU A 149 -2.99 -10.18 -10.45
CA LEU A 149 -2.63 -10.63 -11.79
C LEU A 149 -2.36 -12.13 -11.84
N PHE A 150 -1.85 -12.67 -10.74
CA PHE A 150 -1.39 -14.05 -10.64
C PHE A 150 -1.43 -14.50 -9.19
N ASN A 151 -1.75 -15.78 -8.99
CA ASN A 151 -1.50 -16.46 -7.73
C ASN A 151 -1.19 -17.93 -7.98
N SER A 152 -0.35 -18.50 -7.14
CA SER A 152 -0.01 -19.91 -7.16
C SER A 152 0.19 -20.42 -5.75
N GLU A 153 -0.36 -21.59 -5.46
CA GLU A 153 -0.05 -22.30 -4.23
C GLU A 153 1.36 -22.89 -4.33
N LEU A 154 2.16 -22.69 -3.29
CA LEU A 154 3.51 -23.23 -3.19
C LEU A 154 3.44 -24.52 -2.37
N SER A 155 3.82 -25.66 -2.99
CA SER A 155 3.99 -26.91 -2.27
C SER A 155 5.24 -26.86 -1.39
N ALA A 156 5.15 -27.43 -0.20
CA ALA A 156 6.27 -27.62 0.70
C ALA A 156 7.27 -28.61 0.12
#